data_31353f0fac0efa359e035762543c5473
#
_entry.id   31353f0fac0efa359e035762543c5473
#
_cell.length_a   1.000
_cell.length_b   1.000
_cell.length_c   1.000
_cell.angle_alpha   90.00
_cell.angle_beta   90.00
_cell.angle_gamma   90.00
#
_symmetry.space_group_name_H-M   'P 1'
#
loop_
_entity.id
_entity.type
_entity.pdbx_description
1 polymer ?
#
loop_
_entity_poly.entity_id
_entity_poly.type
_entity_poly.pdbx_seq_one_letter_code
_entity_poly.pdbx_strand_id
1 'polypeptide(L)'
;MEYSQIHKFDLKAYDSILFISKSIGTYCAAKLAHEYKLTANIYFTPLDFTLEYLQQKDLVYSGTKDQWANFDKIEHYCIYHLIEFHSIVDGNHSLETGNIQTDIENLKQIMYRVETFIHSL
;
A
#
# COMPACT_ATOMS: atom_id res chain seq x y z
N MET A 1 -11.10 -8.19 -2.24
CA MET A 1 -11.87 -8.87 -1.16
C MET A 1 -12.54 -7.81 -0.30
N GLU A 2 -13.80 -7.97 -0.03
CA GLU A 2 -14.55 -7.04 0.81
C GLU A 2 -14.20 -7.24 2.29
N TYR A 3 -14.37 -6.19 3.09
CA TYR A 3 -14.12 -6.21 4.53
C TYR A 3 -14.85 -7.35 5.25
N SER A 4 -16.14 -7.53 4.94
CA SER A 4 -16.97 -8.58 5.55
C SER A 4 -16.49 -9.99 5.21
N GLN A 5 -15.86 -10.18 4.05
CA GLN A 5 -15.34 -11.49 3.65
C GLN A 5 -14.09 -11.87 4.43
N ILE A 6 -13.25 -10.90 4.78
CA ILE A 6 -12.03 -11.14 5.54
C ILE A 6 -12.36 -11.66 6.94
N HIS A 7 -13.42 -11.15 7.55
CA HIS A 7 -13.85 -11.60 8.88
C HIS A 7 -14.29 -13.07 8.95
N LYS A 8 -14.50 -13.72 7.79
CA LYS A 8 -14.79 -15.17 7.76
C LYS A 8 -13.56 -16.03 8.03
N PHE A 9 -12.36 -15.46 7.95
CA PHE A 9 -11.13 -16.18 8.22
C PHE A 9 -10.72 -15.97 9.68
N ASP A 10 -10.17 -17.00 10.29
CA ASP A 10 -9.59 -16.89 11.63
C ASP A 10 -8.17 -16.32 11.51
N LEU A 11 -8.07 -15.01 11.46
CA LEU A 11 -6.78 -14.31 11.32
C LEU A 11 -5.88 -14.52 12.53
N LYS A 12 -6.45 -14.84 13.69
CA LYS A 12 -5.68 -15.08 14.93
C LYS A 12 -4.95 -16.42 14.92
N ALA A 13 -5.27 -17.29 13.97
CA ALA A 13 -4.61 -18.60 13.83
C ALA A 13 -3.20 -18.47 13.22
N TYR A 14 -2.82 -17.29 12.72
CA TYR A 14 -1.54 -17.06 12.04
C TYR A 14 -0.63 -16.17 12.88
N ASP A 15 0.67 -16.50 12.90
CA ASP A 15 1.67 -15.68 13.59
C ASP A 15 1.99 -14.38 12.85
N SER A 16 1.88 -14.41 11.53
CA SER A 16 2.13 -13.25 10.67
C SER A 16 1.12 -13.21 9.53
N ILE A 17 0.58 -12.04 9.27
CA ILE A 17 -0.40 -11.81 8.21
C ILE A 17 0.07 -10.61 7.40
N LEU A 18 0.18 -10.78 6.09
CA LEU A 18 0.48 -9.71 5.16
C LEU A 18 -0.76 -9.43 4.31
N PHE A 19 -1.19 -8.17 4.30
CA PHE A 19 -2.16 -7.69 3.33
C PHE A 19 -1.45 -6.93 2.21
N ILE A 20 -1.81 -7.25 0.97
CA ILE A 20 -1.42 -6.48 -0.20
C ILE A 20 -2.72 -5.94 -0.80
N SER A 21 -2.83 -4.63 -0.89
CA SER A 21 -4.07 -3.99 -1.30
C SER A 21 -3.83 -2.82 -2.25
N LYS A 22 -4.87 -2.43 -2.98
CA LYS A 22 -4.83 -1.38 -3.98
C LYS A 22 -6.10 -0.53 -3.90
N SER A 23 -5.95 0.80 -4.07
CA SER A 23 -7.06 1.75 -4.19
C SER A 23 -8.00 1.68 -2.97
N ILE A 24 -9.30 1.49 -3.19
CA ILE A 24 -10.29 1.41 -2.10
C ILE A 24 -10.01 0.24 -1.16
N GLY A 25 -9.42 -0.84 -1.65
CA GLY A 25 -9.02 -1.98 -0.82
C GLY A 25 -8.01 -1.62 0.25
N THR A 26 -7.21 -0.56 0.04
CA THR A 26 -6.26 -0.08 1.06
C THR A 26 -6.97 0.39 2.33
N TYR A 27 -8.12 1.02 2.19
CA TYR A 27 -8.94 1.45 3.33
C TYR A 27 -9.41 0.27 4.17
N CYS A 28 -9.91 -0.77 3.51
CA CYS A 28 -10.36 -1.98 4.21
C CYS A 28 -9.18 -2.67 4.92
N ALA A 29 -8.05 -2.83 4.23
CA ALA A 29 -6.87 -3.46 4.80
C ALA A 29 -6.32 -2.66 5.99
N ALA A 30 -6.26 -1.34 5.87
CA ALA A 30 -5.75 -0.47 6.93
C ALA A 30 -6.65 -0.51 8.18
N LYS A 31 -7.96 -0.50 8.00
CA LYS A 31 -8.89 -0.65 9.13
C LYS A 31 -8.73 -1.99 9.83
N LEU A 32 -8.59 -3.07 9.06
CA LEU A 32 -8.38 -4.40 9.62
C LEU A 32 -7.04 -4.50 10.37
N ALA A 33 -6.01 -3.82 9.90
CA ALA A 33 -4.72 -3.82 10.56
C ALA A 33 -4.78 -3.20 11.97
N HIS A 34 -5.66 -2.24 12.19
CA HIS A 34 -5.90 -1.69 13.53
C HIS A 34 -6.60 -2.68 14.45
N GLU A 35 -7.42 -3.55 13.88
CA GLU A 35 -8.17 -4.57 14.60
C GLU A 35 -7.29 -5.79 14.89
N TYR A 36 -6.44 -6.17 13.94
CA TYR A 36 -5.53 -7.32 14.03
C TYR A 36 -4.08 -6.85 14.02
N LYS A 37 -3.50 -6.64 15.19
CA LYS A 37 -2.20 -5.97 15.36
C LYS A 37 -0.98 -6.69 14.76
N LEU A 38 -1.14 -7.93 14.32
CA LEU A 38 -0.05 -8.74 13.75
C LEU A 38 0.11 -8.54 12.25
N THR A 39 -0.74 -7.73 11.62
CA THR A 39 -0.70 -7.55 10.17
C THR A 39 0.39 -6.61 9.73
N ALA A 40 1.03 -6.95 8.62
CA ALA A 40 1.83 -6.03 7.82
C ALA A 40 1.05 -5.69 6.57
N ASN A 41 1.29 -4.51 5.99
CA ASN A 41 0.56 -4.04 4.82
C ASN A 41 1.48 -3.48 3.75
N ILE A 42 1.17 -3.82 2.50
CA ILE A 42 1.68 -3.12 1.33
C ILE A 42 0.48 -2.46 0.66
N TYR A 43 0.55 -1.14 0.54
CA TYR A 43 -0.53 -0.34 -0.03
C TYR A 43 -0.11 0.22 -1.38
N PHE A 44 -0.83 -0.15 -2.42
CA PHE A 44 -0.68 0.45 -3.74
C PHE A 44 -1.78 1.48 -3.97
N THR A 45 -1.39 2.70 -4.29
CA THR A 45 -2.30 3.81 -4.61
C THR A 45 -3.40 3.99 -3.56
N PRO A 46 -3.02 4.22 -2.27
CA PRO A 46 -4.04 4.49 -1.25
C PRO A 46 -4.77 5.79 -1.55
N LEU A 47 -5.99 5.89 -1.03
CA LEU A 47 -6.81 7.09 -1.13
C LEU A 47 -6.63 7.97 0.10
N ASP A 48 -7.07 9.24 0.01
CA ASP A 48 -6.87 10.20 1.09
C ASP A 48 -7.44 9.71 2.42
N PHE A 49 -8.59 9.06 2.41
CA PHE A 49 -9.23 8.58 3.63
C PHE A 49 -8.58 7.32 4.24
N THR A 50 -7.60 6.72 3.55
CA THR A 50 -6.81 5.63 4.10
C THR A 50 -5.73 6.13 5.07
N LEU A 51 -5.29 7.38 4.93
CA LEU A 51 -4.10 7.91 5.60
C LEU A 51 -4.11 7.75 7.13
N GLU A 52 -5.24 8.03 7.77
CA GLU A 52 -5.32 7.99 9.23
C GLU A 52 -5.09 6.59 9.82
N TYR A 53 -5.15 5.55 8.99
CA TYR A 53 -4.95 4.16 9.42
C TYR A 53 -3.58 3.61 9.08
N LEU A 54 -2.73 4.37 8.38
CA LEU A 54 -1.39 3.92 8.02
C LEU A 54 -0.49 3.84 9.26
N GLN A 55 0.42 2.86 9.26
CA GLN A 55 1.34 2.62 10.38
C GLN A 55 2.79 2.62 9.90
N GLN A 56 3.74 2.84 10.81
CA GLN A 56 5.16 2.87 10.49
C GLN A 56 5.70 1.60 9.82
N LYS A 57 5.10 0.48 10.11
CA LYS A 57 5.51 -0.82 9.54
C LYS A 57 5.00 -1.06 8.12
N ASP A 58 4.23 -0.13 7.59
CA ASP A 58 3.61 -0.28 6.28
C ASP A 58 4.55 0.15 5.15
N LEU A 59 4.28 -0.34 3.95
CA LEU A 59 4.95 0.03 2.71
C LEU A 59 3.92 0.65 1.76
N VAL A 60 4.19 1.85 1.25
CA VAL A 60 3.24 2.61 0.45
C VAL A 60 3.83 3.00 -0.90
N TYR A 61 3.06 2.78 -1.96
CA TYR A 61 3.37 3.25 -3.32
C TYR A 61 2.28 4.16 -3.82
N SER A 62 2.66 5.28 -4.45
CA SER A 62 1.71 6.22 -5.05
C SER A 62 2.27 6.82 -6.33
N GLY A 63 1.41 7.11 -7.30
CA GLY A 63 1.79 7.75 -8.54
C GLY A 63 1.66 9.27 -8.45
N THR A 64 2.63 10.00 -9.01
CA THR A 64 2.61 11.47 -8.95
C THR A 64 1.46 12.08 -9.75
N LYS A 65 0.88 11.32 -10.70
CA LYS A 65 -0.26 11.75 -11.52
C LYS A 65 -1.54 10.97 -11.22
N ASP A 66 -1.64 10.43 -10.01
CA ASP A 66 -2.88 9.77 -9.57
C ASP A 66 -4.00 10.80 -9.50
N GLN A 67 -5.10 10.55 -10.24
CA GLN A 67 -6.25 11.46 -10.30
C GLN A 67 -7.27 11.21 -9.18
N TRP A 68 -7.18 10.06 -8.51
CA TRP A 68 -8.15 9.64 -7.50
C TRP A 68 -7.70 9.95 -6.08
N ALA A 69 -6.43 10.35 -5.92
CA ALA A 69 -5.85 10.66 -4.63
C ALA A 69 -4.96 11.90 -4.72
N ASN A 70 -4.82 12.61 -3.61
CA ASN A 70 -3.92 13.74 -3.53
C ASN A 70 -2.51 13.25 -3.20
N PHE A 71 -1.66 13.14 -4.23
CA PHE A 71 -0.29 12.65 -4.08
C PHE A 71 0.50 13.42 -3.02
N ASP A 72 0.46 14.74 -3.05
CA ASP A 72 1.24 15.56 -2.11
C ASP A 72 0.82 15.31 -0.67
N LYS A 73 -0.46 15.16 -0.42
CA LYS A 73 -1.00 14.87 0.90
C LYS A 73 -0.54 13.50 1.40
N ILE A 74 -0.56 12.49 0.52
CA ILE A 74 -0.12 11.15 0.86
C ILE A 74 1.39 11.13 1.16
N GLU A 75 2.18 11.76 0.32
CA GLU A 75 3.63 11.86 0.51
C GLU A 75 3.98 12.56 1.83
N HIS A 76 3.38 13.71 2.09
CA HIS A 76 3.63 14.47 3.33
C HIS A 76 3.25 13.66 4.56
N TYR A 77 2.12 12.97 4.53
CA TYR A 77 1.68 12.14 5.64
C TYR A 77 2.69 11.02 5.93
N CYS A 78 3.12 10.31 4.88
CA CYS A 78 4.05 9.20 5.03
C CYS A 78 5.42 9.68 5.55
N ILE A 79 5.94 10.79 5.01
CA ILE A 79 7.21 11.35 5.48
C ILE A 79 7.10 11.77 6.94
N TYR A 80 6.05 12.48 7.31
CA TYR A 80 5.85 12.97 8.68
C TYR A 80 5.76 11.83 9.69
N HIS A 81 5.07 10.74 9.33
CA HIS A 81 4.86 9.60 10.21
C HIS A 81 5.91 8.50 10.07
N LEU A 82 6.98 8.73 9.30
CA LEU A 82 8.08 7.79 9.09
C LEU A 82 7.61 6.45 8.50
N ILE A 83 6.68 6.53 7.56
CA ILE A 83 6.18 5.38 6.81
C ILE A 83 6.98 5.27 5.51
N GLU A 84 7.43 4.06 5.18
CA GLU A 84 8.17 3.86 3.92
C GLU A 84 7.28 4.17 2.72
N PHE A 85 7.71 5.14 1.91
CA PHE A 85 6.93 5.68 0.81
C PHE A 85 7.76 5.71 -0.46
N HIS A 86 7.21 5.19 -1.53
CA HIS A 86 7.82 5.23 -2.86
C HIS A 86 6.88 5.89 -3.86
N SER A 87 7.37 6.91 -4.55
CA SER A 87 6.64 7.57 -5.62
C SER A 87 6.99 6.97 -6.96
N ILE A 88 5.99 6.82 -7.82
CA ILE A 88 6.19 6.48 -9.23
C ILE A 88 6.00 7.76 -10.02
N VAL A 89 7.10 8.32 -10.53
CA VAL A 89 7.08 9.56 -11.31
C VAL A 89 6.22 9.38 -12.56
N ASP A 90 5.30 10.30 -12.78
CA ASP A 90 4.31 10.26 -13.87
C ASP A 90 3.34 9.08 -13.81
N GLY A 91 3.36 8.30 -12.74
CA GLY A 91 2.45 7.18 -12.56
C GLY A 91 1.03 7.64 -12.27
N ASN A 92 0.06 7.01 -12.93
CA ASN A 92 -1.36 7.22 -12.68
C ASN A 92 -1.86 6.34 -11.52
N HIS A 93 -3.18 6.21 -11.39
CA HIS A 93 -3.79 5.38 -10.34
C HIS A 93 -3.46 3.88 -10.47
N SER A 94 -3.00 3.43 -11.62
CA SER A 94 -2.51 2.07 -11.86
C SER A 94 -0.98 1.98 -11.80
N LEU A 95 -0.30 3.04 -11.39
CA LEU A 95 1.16 3.19 -11.38
C LEU A 95 1.78 3.03 -12.78
N GLU A 96 1.02 3.39 -13.81
CA GLU A 96 1.47 3.35 -15.20
C GLU A 96 1.74 4.76 -15.72
N THR A 97 2.83 4.91 -16.48
CA THR A 97 3.25 6.19 -17.05
C THR A 97 2.84 6.36 -18.52
N GLY A 98 2.44 5.28 -19.18
CA GLY A 98 2.18 5.26 -20.61
C GLY A 98 3.41 4.92 -21.45
N ASN A 99 4.59 4.80 -20.85
CA ASN A 99 5.80 4.33 -21.51
C ASN A 99 6.07 2.90 -21.05
N ILE A 100 6.01 1.95 -21.97
CA ILE A 100 6.09 0.52 -21.66
C ILE A 100 7.42 0.16 -21.00
N GLN A 101 8.54 0.66 -21.49
CA GLN A 101 9.86 0.34 -20.94
C GLN A 101 10.03 0.89 -19.53
N THR A 102 9.58 2.12 -19.31
CA THR A 102 9.59 2.74 -17.98
C THR A 102 8.71 1.94 -17.01
N ASP A 103 7.53 1.53 -17.46
CA ASP A 103 6.60 0.79 -16.63
C ASP A 103 7.14 -0.59 -16.24
N ILE A 104 7.83 -1.27 -17.17
CA ILE A 104 8.49 -2.55 -16.86
C ILE A 104 9.61 -2.35 -15.84
N GLU A 105 10.43 -1.32 -15.99
CA GLU A 105 11.51 -1.04 -15.05
C GLU A 105 10.95 -0.68 -13.66
N ASN A 106 9.89 0.12 -13.61
CA ASN A 106 9.22 0.45 -12.36
C ASN A 106 8.67 -0.81 -11.69
N LEU A 107 8.02 -1.68 -12.45
CA LEU A 107 7.49 -2.93 -11.94
C LEU A 107 8.60 -3.81 -11.36
N LYS A 108 9.72 -3.89 -12.03
CA LYS A 108 10.89 -4.63 -11.55
C LYS A 108 11.37 -4.11 -10.18
N GLN A 109 11.47 -2.79 -10.04
CA GLN A 109 11.88 -2.16 -8.78
C GLN A 109 10.85 -2.40 -7.68
N ILE A 110 9.57 -2.28 -8.00
CA ILE A 110 8.49 -2.56 -7.05
C ILE A 110 8.58 -4.02 -6.57
N MET A 111 8.69 -4.97 -7.48
CA MET A 111 8.73 -6.38 -7.14
C MET A 111 9.95 -6.73 -6.30
N TYR A 112 11.10 -6.14 -6.59
CA TYR A 112 12.30 -6.32 -5.79
C TYR A 112 12.07 -5.85 -4.34
N ARG A 113 11.51 -4.66 -4.16
CA ARG A 113 11.26 -4.13 -2.82
C ARG A 113 10.18 -4.93 -2.08
N VAL A 114 9.12 -5.32 -2.78
CA VAL A 114 8.05 -6.15 -2.20
C VAL A 114 8.62 -7.49 -1.72
N GLU A 115 9.46 -8.13 -2.52
CA GLU A 115 10.10 -9.38 -2.13
C GLU A 115 10.95 -9.22 -0.88
N THR A 116 11.80 -8.19 -0.82
CA THR A 116 12.63 -7.94 0.37
C THR A 116 11.79 -7.59 1.59
N PHE A 117 10.69 -6.86 1.42
CA PHE A 117 9.76 -6.56 2.48
C PHE A 117 9.13 -7.83 3.06
N ILE A 118 8.67 -8.73 2.20
CA ILE A 118 8.08 -10.00 2.62
C ILE A 118 9.09 -10.83 3.39
N HIS A 119 10.34 -10.89 2.92
CA HIS A 119 11.38 -11.67 3.58
C HIS A 119 11.82 -11.07 4.92
N SER A 120 11.50 -9.81 5.19
CA SER A 120 11.80 -9.16 6.46
C SER A 120 10.75 -9.39 7.56
N LEU A 121 9.63 -9.99 7.20
CA LEU A 121 8.52 -10.22 8.14
C LEU A 121 8.75 -11.39 9.08
#